data_52d39aba273a784dd5289cdaee23abbb
#
_entry.id   52d39aba273a784dd5289cdaee23abbb
#
_cell.length_a   1.000
_cell.length_b   1.000
_cell.length_c   1.000
_cell.angle_alpha   90.00
_cell.angle_beta   90.00
_cell.angle_gamma   90.00
#
_symmetry.space_group_name_H-M   'P 1'
#
loop_
_entity.id
_entity.type
_entity.pdbx_description
1 polymer ?
#
loop_
_entity_poly.entity_id
_entity_poly.type
_entity_poly.pdbx_seq_one_letter_code
_entity_poly.pdbx_strand_id
1 'polypeptide(L)'
;MLHLNIWYVNIIEIMKGVGNGKKISICRIFGIEKSLFTLEDLYGLTVSESADGEICLKVDTSKGKDAHELRKMLYAWKEQADKLSSEEISKDQYDEWRYHYPEFDTTQTWAKIPSQALSDALVEMFQDRLKPDK
;
A
#
# COMPACT_ATOMS: atom_id res chain seq x y z
N MET A 1 -4.26 20.49 -16.51
CA MET A 1 -3.26 21.32 -15.82
C MET A 1 -3.84 22.48 -15.03
N LEU A 2 -4.85 23.18 -15.52
CA LEU A 2 -5.52 24.28 -14.82
C LEU A 2 -6.26 23.81 -13.54
N HIS A 3 -6.81 22.60 -13.50
CA HIS A 3 -7.49 22.05 -12.31
C HIS A 3 -6.55 21.78 -11.13
N LEU A 4 -5.32 21.35 -11.37
CA LEU A 4 -4.34 21.10 -10.31
C LEU A 4 -3.90 22.41 -9.59
N ASN A 5 -3.79 23.50 -10.29
CA ASN A 5 -3.43 24.80 -9.70
C ASN A 5 -4.55 25.37 -8.83
N ILE A 6 -5.81 25.24 -9.24
CA ILE A 6 -6.97 25.70 -8.47
C ILE A 6 -7.11 24.88 -7.16
N TRP A 7 -6.90 23.57 -7.22
CA TRP A 7 -6.88 22.72 -6.04
C TRP A 7 -5.77 23.10 -5.06
N TYR A 8 -4.58 23.33 -5.57
CA TYR A 8 -3.43 23.71 -4.75
C TYR A 8 -3.62 25.05 -4.04
N VAL A 9 -4.17 26.05 -4.72
CA VAL A 9 -4.49 27.37 -4.14
C VAL A 9 -5.57 27.26 -3.07
N ASN A 10 -6.64 26.48 -3.30
CA ASN A 10 -7.70 26.25 -2.32
C ASN A 10 -7.20 25.56 -1.06
N ILE A 11 -6.29 24.59 -1.21
CA ILE A 11 -5.66 23.91 -0.07
C ILE A 11 -4.86 24.88 0.78
N ILE A 12 -4.05 25.76 0.16
CA ILE A 12 -3.25 26.74 0.87
C ILE A 12 -4.13 27.75 1.61
N GLU A 13 -5.24 28.22 1.04
CA GLU A 13 -6.18 29.14 1.70
C GLU A 13 -6.88 28.48 2.87
N ILE A 14 -7.33 27.25 2.74
CA ILE A 14 -7.92 26.47 3.84
C ILE A 14 -6.91 26.29 4.97
N MET A 15 -5.64 26.02 4.64
CA MET A 15 -4.56 25.87 5.63
C MET A 15 -4.24 27.17 6.37
N LYS A 16 -4.37 28.34 5.74
CA LYS A 16 -4.16 29.65 6.38
C LYS A 16 -5.24 30.02 7.39
N GLY A 17 -6.47 29.55 7.19
CA GLY A 17 -7.62 29.86 8.06
C GLY A 17 -7.80 28.95 9.26
N VAL A 18 -6.96 27.94 9.44
CA VAL A 18 -7.13 26.88 10.45
C VAL A 18 -5.98 26.89 11.45
N GLY A 19 -6.25 26.79 12.75
CA GLY A 19 -5.26 26.69 13.80
C GLY A 19 -4.35 25.44 13.66
N ASN A 20 -3.17 25.47 14.28
CA ASN A 20 -2.09 24.50 14.07
C ASN A 20 -2.50 23.01 14.19
N GLY A 21 -3.37 22.64 15.13
CA GLY A 21 -3.84 21.27 15.29
C GLY A 21 -4.75 20.80 14.16
N LYS A 22 -5.58 21.67 13.62
CA LYS A 22 -6.47 21.41 12.48
C LYS A 22 -5.71 21.37 11.14
N LYS A 23 -4.62 22.12 10.98
CA LYS A 23 -3.74 22.04 9.82
C LYS A 23 -3.17 20.64 9.61
N ILE A 24 -2.71 19.99 10.66
CA ILE A 24 -2.17 18.63 10.60
C ILE A 24 -3.22 17.63 10.16
N SER A 25 -4.46 17.75 10.65
CA SER A 25 -5.57 16.87 10.25
C SER A 25 -5.93 17.03 8.78
N ILE A 26 -6.00 18.26 8.28
CA ILE A 26 -6.29 18.55 6.87
C ILE A 26 -5.18 18.00 5.95
N CYS A 27 -3.91 18.23 6.29
CA CYS A 27 -2.79 17.68 5.53
C CYS A 27 -2.80 16.15 5.46
N ARG A 28 -3.18 15.49 6.55
CA ARG A 28 -3.31 14.03 6.57
C ARG A 28 -4.44 13.54 5.66
N ILE A 29 -5.60 14.18 5.68
CA ILE A 29 -6.74 13.84 4.83
C ILE A 29 -6.36 13.97 3.35
N PHE A 30 -5.74 15.07 2.94
CA PHE A 30 -5.29 15.27 1.56
C PHE A 30 -4.22 14.25 1.12
N GLY A 31 -3.34 13.85 2.02
CA GLY A 31 -2.37 12.78 1.73
C GLY A 31 -3.06 11.44 1.49
N ILE A 32 -4.08 11.11 2.25
CA ILE A 32 -4.90 9.90 2.10
C ILE A 32 -5.64 9.89 0.77
N GLU A 33 -6.30 11.00 0.41
CA GLU A 33 -7.01 11.13 -0.87
C GLU A 33 -6.11 10.85 -2.06
N LYS A 34 -4.95 11.50 -2.12
CA LYS A 34 -3.98 11.29 -3.20
C LYS A 34 -3.52 9.84 -3.30
N SER A 35 -3.28 9.20 -2.17
CA SER A 35 -2.92 7.78 -2.12
C SER A 35 -4.04 6.89 -2.63
N LEU A 36 -5.29 7.14 -2.23
CA LEU A 36 -6.46 6.40 -2.69
C LEU A 36 -6.71 6.57 -4.19
N PHE A 37 -6.59 7.78 -4.72
CA PHE A 37 -6.75 8.06 -6.15
C PHE A 37 -5.64 7.42 -6.99
N THR A 38 -4.41 7.39 -6.48
CA THR A 38 -3.32 6.66 -7.12
C THR A 38 -3.60 5.16 -7.16
N LEU A 39 -4.15 4.60 -6.10
CA LEU A 39 -4.56 3.20 -6.05
C LEU A 39 -5.72 2.90 -7.01
N GLU A 40 -6.65 3.84 -7.18
CA GLU A 40 -7.72 3.73 -8.20
C GLU A 40 -7.12 3.66 -9.60
N ASP A 41 -6.26 4.60 -9.94
CA ASP A 41 -5.69 4.72 -11.29
C ASP A 41 -4.76 3.55 -11.64
N LEU A 42 -3.87 3.16 -10.75
CA LEU A 42 -2.83 2.18 -11.01
C LEU A 42 -3.21 0.74 -10.64
N TYR A 43 -4.02 0.56 -9.62
CA TYR A 43 -4.31 -0.75 -9.03
C TYR A 43 -5.78 -1.13 -9.09
N GLY A 44 -6.63 -0.30 -9.68
CA GLY A 44 -8.04 -0.62 -9.84
C GLY A 44 -8.84 -0.62 -8.54
N LEU A 45 -8.41 0.12 -7.52
CA LEU A 45 -9.21 0.32 -6.31
C LEU A 45 -10.49 1.07 -6.67
N THR A 46 -11.63 0.59 -6.21
CA THR A 46 -12.93 1.22 -6.45
C THR A 46 -13.72 1.37 -5.17
N VAL A 47 -14.60 2.35 -5.14
CA VAL A 47 -15.50 2.59 -4.01
C VAL A 47 -16.89 2.08 -4.38
N SER A 48 -17.52 1.38 -3.47
CA SER A 48 -18.90 0.91 -3.62
C SER A 48 -19.65 1.03 -2.29
N GLU A 49 -20.94 0.94 -2.36
CA GLU A 49 -21.82 0.90 -1.21
C GLU A 49 -22.39 -0.51 -1.05
N SER A 50 -22.38 -1.03 0.16
CA SER A 50 -23.02 -2.31 0.48
C SER A 50 -24.54 -2.15 0.60
N ALA A 51 -25.27 -3.28 0.65
CA ALA A 51 -26.73 -3.28 0.83
C ALA A 51 -27.18 -2.58 2.13
N ASP A 52 -26.31 -2.53 3.14
CA ASP A 52 -26.57 -1.88 4.43
C ASP A 52 -26.21 -0.38 4.46
N GLY A 53 -25.77 0.17 3.31
CA GLY A 53 -25.37 1.58 3.20
C GLY A 53 -23.93 1.87 3.64
N GLU A 54 -23.13 0.85 3.92
CA GLU A 54 -21.73 1.01 4.30
C GLU A 54 -20.83 1.19 3.08
N ILE A 55 -19.88 2.09 3.18
CA ILE A 55 -18.87 2.31 2.13
C ILE A 55 -17.85 1.18 2.14
N CYS A 56 -17.67 0.54 1.00
CA CYS A 56 -16.73 -0.54 0.81
C CYS A 56 -15.69 -0.21 -0.26
N LEU A 57 -14.46 -0.61 -0.03
CA LEU A 57 -13.42 -0.59 -1.05
C LEU A 57 -13.34 -1.95 -1.72
N LYS A 58 -13.27 -1.95 -3.04
CA LYS A 58 -13.13 -3.15 -3.86
C LYS A 58 -11.96 -2.98 -4.82
N VAL A 59 -11.40 -4.08 -5.26
CA VAL A 59 -10.36 -4.08 -6.29
C VAL A 59 -10.92 -4.70 -7.55
N ASP A 60 -10.85 -3.93 -8.63
CA ASP A 60 -11.22 -4.41 -9.98
C ASP A 60 -10.04 -5.17 -10.58
N THR A 61 -10.06 -6.48 -10.49
CA THR A 61 -8.98 -7.34 -10.98
C THR A 61 -8.86 -7.37 -12.50
N SER A 62 -9.84 -6.83 -13.24
CA SER A 62 -9.73 -6.68 -14.70
C SER A 62 -8.67 -5.65 -15.12
N LYS A 63 -8.24 -4.80 -14.20
CA LYS A 63 -7.19 -3.79 -14.41
C LYS A 63 -5.77 -4.38 -14.55
N GLY A 64 -5.58 -5.67 -14.29
CA GLY A 64 -4.32 -6.37 -14.57
C GLY A 64 -3.61 -6.93 -13.34
N LYS A 65 -2.31 -7.20 -13.51
CA LYS A 65 -1.49 -7.87 -12.51
C LYS A 65 -1.40 -7.09 -11.19
N ASP A 66 -1.23 -5.79 -11.27
CA ASP A 66 -1.06 -4.95 -10.08
C ASP A 66 -2.34 -4.90 -9.23
N ALA A 67 -3.51 -4.96 -9.87
CA ALA A 67 -4.78 -5.10 -9.18
C ALA A 67 -4.90 -6.44 -8.43
N HIS A 68 -4.39 -7.52 -9.00
CA HIS A 68 -4.33 -8.81 -8.33
C HIS A 68 -3.40 -8.77 -7.10
N GLU A 69 -2.26 -8.11 -7.19
CA GLU A 69 -1.34 -7.99 -6.06
C GLU A 69 -1.95 -7.14 -4.93
N LEU A 70 -2.59 -6.03 -5.27
CA LEU A 70 -3.31 -5.23 -4.27
C LEU A 70 -4.42 -6.06 -3.58
N ARG A 71 -5.17 -6.84 -4.34
CA ARG A 71 -6.22 -7.71 -3.79
C ARG A 71 -5.64 -8.73 -2.81
N LYS A 72 -4.52 -9.36 -3.13
CA LYS A 72 -3.82 -10.29 -2.23
C LYS A 72 -3.41 -9.62 -0.92
N MET A 73 -2.82 -8.45 -1.01
CA MET A 73 -2.42 -7.66 0.16
C MET A 73 -3.63 -7.34 1.06
N LEU A 74 -4.75 -6.95 0.47
CA LEU A 74 -5.97 -6.64 1.23
C LEU A 74 -6.55 -7.88 1.92
N TYR A 75 -6.49 -9.07 1.29
CA TYR A 75 -6.89 -10.32 1.93
C TYR A 75 -5.98 -10.68 3.10
N ALA A 76 -4.67 -10.57 2.94
CA ALA A 76 -3.72 -10.79 4.03
C ALA A 76 -3.96 -9.84 5.20
N TRP A 77 -4.19 -8.58 4.90
CA TRP A 77 -4.51 -7.57 5.91
C TRP A 77 -5.81 -7.88 6.65
N LYS A 78 -6.86 -8.23 5.89
CA LYS A 78 -8.15 -8.64 6.49
C LYS A 78 -7.98 -9.80 7.44
N GLU A 79 -7.27 -10.84 7.05
CA GLU A 79 -7.03 -12.02 7.89
C GLU A 79 -6.33 -11.66 9.20
N GLN A 80 -5.31 -10.82 9.15
CA GLN A 80 -4.62 -10.38 10.37
C GLN A 80 -5.48 -9.47 11.23
N ALA A 81 -6.30 -8.62 10.64
CA ALA A 81 -7.26 -7.79 11.36
C ALA A 81 -8.33 -8.64 12.05
N ASP A 82 -8.81 -9.68 11.41
CA ASP A 82 -9.77 -10.64 12.01
C ASP A 82 -9.14 -11.37 13.21
N LYS A 83 -7.89 -11.80 13.10
CA LYS A 83 -7.14 -12.42 14.21
C LYS A 83 -6.93 -11.47 15.39
N LEU A 84 -6.69 -10.21 15.12
CA LEU A 84 -6.62 -9.19 16.16
C LEU A 84 -7.97 -8.98 16.83
N SER A 85 -9.05 -8.91 16.05
CA SER A 85 -10.41 -8.74 16.57
C SER A 85 -10.89 -9.93 17.41
N SER A 86 -10.45 -11.13 17.07
CA SER A 86 -10.74 -12.36 17.83
C SER A 86 -9.78 -12.62 18.98
N GLU A 87 -8.86 -11.69 19.24
CA GLU A 87 -7.83 -11.82 20.27
C GLU A 87 -6.87 -13.03 20.09
N GLU A 88 -6.82 -13.58 18.88
CA GLU A 88 -5.87 -14.63 18.52
C GLU A 88 -4.44 -14.14 18.50
N ILE A 89 -4.24 -12.89 18.08
CA ILE A 89 -2.96 -12.22 18.11
C ILE A 89 -3.03 -10.91 18.91
N SER A 90 -1.92 -10.51 19.51
CA SER A 90 -1.81 -9.23 20.20
C SER A 90 -1.67 -8.06 19.23
N LYS A 91 -1.90 -6.85 19.74
CA LYS A 91 -1.66 -5.62 18.95
C LYS A 91 -0.20 -5.50 18.50
N ASP A 92 0.74 -5.89 19.35
CA ASP A 92 2.17 -5.83 19.03
C ASP A 92 2.52 -6.81 17.89
N GLN A 93 1.98 -8.02 17.91
CA GLN A 93 2.15 -8.99 16.82
C GLN A 93 1.51 -8.51 15.51
N TYR A 94 0.35 -7.88 15.60
CA TYR A 94 -0.30 -7.28 14.43
C TYR A 94 0.52 -6.13 13.84
N ASP A 95 1.07 -5.25 14.67
CA ASP A 95 1.93 -4.15 14.24
C ASP A 95 3.25 -4.66 13.67
N GLU A 96 3.84 -5.67 14.27
CA GLU A 96 5.05 -6.32 13.75
C GLU A 96 4.80 -6.88 12.34
N TRP A 97 3.68 -7.58 12.13
CA TRP A 97 3.29 -8.06 10.81
C TRP A 97 3.13 -6.91 9.80
N ARG A 98 2.44 -5.83 10.16
CA ARG A 98 2.23 -4.69 9.25
C ARG A 98 3.53 -4.03 8.81
N TYR A 99 4.47 -3.87 9.73
CA TYR A 99 5.75 -3.19 9.42
C TYR A 99 6.71 -4.06 8.62
N HIS A 100 6.59 -5.36 8.71
CA HIS A 100 7.44 -6.31 7.99
C HIS A 100 6.74 -6.98 6.79
N TYR A 101 5.49 -6.62 6.52
CA TYR A 101 4.80 -7.17 5.37
C TYR A 101 5.58 -6.91 4.07
N PRO A 102 5.73 -7.89 3.15
CA PRO A 102 5.14 -9.26 3.17
C PRO A 102 6.02 -10.32 3.83
N GLU A 103 7.12 -10.01 4.46
CA GLU A 103 8.12 -10.94 4.99
C GLU A 103 7.52 -11.96 5.98
N PHE A 104 6.63 -11.50 6.86
CA PHE A 104 5.99 -12.33 7.88
C PHE A 104 4.59 -12.82 7.46
N ASP A 105 4.21 -12.61 6.22
CA ASP A 105 2.91 -13.07 5.74
C ASP A 105 2.95 -14.56 5.40
N THR A 106 2.15 -15.34 6.12
CA THR A 106 1.99 -16.78 5.90
C THR A 106 0.70 -17.14 5.16
N THR A 107 -0.13 -16.14 4.87
CA THR A 107 -1.44 -16.35 4.23
C THR A 107 -1.33 -16.69 2.75
N GLN A 108 -0.21 -16.35 2.15
CA GLN A 108 0.02 -16.51 0.72
C GLN A 108 1.41 -17.08 0.44
N THR A 109 1.51 -17.81 -0.67
CA THR A 109 2.81 -18.25 -1.18
C THR A 109 3.46 -17.08 -1.91
N TRP A 110 4.21 -16.28 -1.21
CA TRP A 110 5.07 -15.27 -1.82
C TRP A 110 6.26 -15.95 -2.48
N ALA A 111 6.63 -15.48 -3.67
CA ALA A 111 7.94 -15.80 -4.18
C ALA A 111 8.95 -15.36 -3.11
N LYS A 112 9.66 -16.28 -2.51
CA LYS A 112 10.68 -15.97 -1.51
C LYS A 112 11.55 -14.86 -2.06
N ILE A 113 11.67 -13.77 -1.31
CA ILE A 113 12.74 -12.80 -1.55
C ILE A 113 14.03 -13.60 -1.69
N PRO A 114 14.81 -13.37 -2.76
CA PRO A 114 16.01 -14.16 -2.98
C PRO A 114 16.82 -14.23 -1.69
N SER A 115 17.09 -15.44 -1.23
CA SER A 115 17.97 -15.62 -0.08
C SER A 115 19.28 -14.89 -0.35
N GLN A 116 19.97 -14.47 0.69
CA GLN A 116 21.28 -13.84 0.54
C GLN A 116 22.19 -14.66 -0.39
N ALA A 117 22.11 -15.99 -0.29
CA ALA A 117 22.84 -16.91 -1.17
C ALA A 117 22.48 -16.73 -2.66
N LEU A 118 21.22 -16.48 -3.01
CA LEU A 118 20.81 -16.22 -4.39
C LEU A 118 21.27 -14.83 -4.85
N SER A 119 21.20 -13.84 -3.98
CA SER A 119 21.72 -12.50 -4.26
C SER A 119 23.24 -12.54 -4.52
N ASP A 120 23.98 -13.26 -3.69
CA ASP A 120 25.42 -13.43 -3.85
C ASP A 120 25.78 -14.17 -5.15
N ALA A 121 25.02 -15.22 -5.50
CA ALA A 121 25.19 -15.94 -6.75
C ALA A 121 24.92 -15.06 -7.98
N LEU A 122 23.93 -14.19 -7.93
CA LEU A 122 23.64 -13.22 -8.99
C LEU A 122 24.77 -12.20 -9.14
N VAL A 123 25.28 -11.68 -8.03
CA VAL A 123 26.42 -10.75 -8.03
C VAL A 123 27.65 -11.39 -8.63
N GLU A 124 27.95 -12.64 -8.26
CA GLU A 124 29.09 -13.41 -8.79
C GLU A 124 28.95 -13.64 -10.30
N MET A 125 27.74 -14.00 -10.76
CA MET A 125 27.46 -14.20 -12.19
C MET A 125 27.66 -12.91 -13.01
N PHE A 126 27.25 -11.76 -12.46
CA PHE A 126 27.46 -10.46 -13.11
C PHE A 126 28.91 -10.02 -13.09
N GLN A 127 29.66 -10.32 -12.04
CA GLN A 127 31.10 -10.03 -11.96
C GLN A 127 31.90 -10.80 -13.02
N ASP A 128 31.54 -12.03 -13.28
CA ASP A 128 32.20 -12.84 -14.35
C ASP A 128 31.96 -12.26 -15.75
N ARG A 129 30.79 -11.65 -15.98
CA ARG A 129 30.49 -11.01 -17.27
C ARG A 129 31.17 -9.64 -17.45
N LEU A 130 31.57 -9.01 -16.35
CA LEU A 130 32.22 -7.69 -16.36
C LEU A 130 33.76 -7.76 -16.40
N LYS A 131 34.34 -8.96 -16.33
CA LYS A 131 35.77 -9.12 -16.50
C LYS A 131 36.12 -8.84 -17.98
N PRO A 132 36.98 -7.85 -18.26
CA PRO A 132 37.40 -7.59 -19.63
C PRO A 132 38.17 -8.82 -20.15
N ASP A 133 37.81 -9.23 -21.33
CA ASP A 133 38.57 -10.24 -22.06
C ASP A 133 40.02 -9.75 -22.21
N LYS A 134 40.91 -10.57 -21.75
CA LYS A 134 42.36 -10.34 -21.97
C LYS A 134 42.75 -10.59 -23.41
#